data_144aa40bf17810ac247ba2da7df46df6
#
_entry.id   144aa40bf17810ac247ba2da7df46df6
#
_cell.length_a   1.000
_cell.length_b   1.000
_cell.length_c   1.000
_cell.angle_alpha   90.00
_cell.angle_beta   90.00
_cell.angle_gamma   90.00
#
_symmetry.space_group_name_H-M   'P 1'
#
loop_
_entity.id
_entity.type
_entity.pdbx_description
1 polymer ?
#
loop_
_entity_poly.entity_id
_entity_poly.type
_entity_poly.pdbx_seq_one_letter_code
_entity_poly.pdbx_strand_id
1 'polypeptide(L)'
;MLRSFVTFLFAGTCLAADPGVMLSQRAPADFELTADPAQPMWKNAPSVVTGHDRYGKPVPNSRTEIRSRWTERNLYFLFSAQYETLYVKAHPSTTEETWGLWDFDVAEVFIGHDFSNINLYKEFEVSPQAEWVDLDVDHAKKEQSVDWKWNSGFRFRTRIDKERKMWFCEMQIPWKSIEARPVRAGNELRLNLYRIEGGPPSRKYLAWRPVNNDSFHTPEAFGKLRLVDSRR
;
A
#
# COMPACT_ATOMS: atom_id res chain seq x y z
N MET A 1 -58.59 5.30 25.40
CA MET A 1 -57.21 5.84 25.54
C MET A 1 -56.31 5.15 24.51
N LEU A 2 -56.07 5.79 23.36
CA LEU A 2 -55.23 5.28 22.31
C LEU A 2 -53.79 5.78 22.56
N ARG A 3 -52.84 4.87 22.75
CA ARG A 3 -51.44 5.23 22.85
C ARG A 3 -50.82 5.13 21.45
N SER A 4 -50.47 6.26 20.86
CA SER A 4 -49.67 6.33 19.62
C SER A 4 -48.21 6.01 19.92
N PHE A 5 -47.69 4.95 19.28
CA PHE A 5 -46.28 4.66 19.24
C PHE A 5 -45.66 5.44 18.07
N VAL A 6 -44.76 6.36 18.37
CA VAL A 6 -43.93 7.04 17.37
C VAL A 6 -42.65 6.22 17.21
N THR A 7 -42.53 5.55 16.06
CA THR A 7 -41.30 4.82 15.70
C THR A 7 -40.33 5.81 15.04
N PHE A 8 -39.24 6.12 15.72
CA PHE A 8 -38.14 6.86 15.12
C PHE A 8 -37.31 5.92 14.22
N LEU A 9 -37.41 6.09 12.91
CA LEU A 9 -36.46 5.52 11.95
C LEU A 9 -35.18 6.34 12.00
N PHE A 10 -34.11 5.77 12.56
CA PHE A 10 -32.76 6.27 12.36
C PHE A 10 -32.30 5.88 10.94
N ALA A 11 -32.38 6.80 10.01
CA ALA A 11 -31.73 6.69 8.71
C ALA A 11 -30.20 6.87 8.93
N GLY A 12 -29.48 5.77 9.08
CA GLY A 12 -28.03 5.79 9.06
C GLY A 12 -27.55 6.21 7.67
N THR A 13 -27.10 7.44 7.53
CA THR A 13 -26.37 7.89 6.32
C THR A 13 -25.08 7.09 6.21
N CYS A 14 -25.06 6.10 5.33
CA CYS A 14 -23.85 5.46 4.89
C CYS A 14 -23.08 6.49 4.04
N LEU A 15 -22.17 7.23 4.68
CA LEU A 15 -21.23 8.09 3.95
C LEU A 15 -20.42 7.17 3.04
N ALA A 16 -20.57 7.32 1.73
CA ALA A 16 -19.70 6.65 0.77
C ALA A 16 -18.26 7.03 1.10
N ALA A 17 -17.39 6.01 1.23
CA ALA A 17 -15.98 6.26 1.48
C ALA A 17 -15.40 7.11 0.35
N ASP A 18 -14.65 8.16 0.69
CA ASP A 18 -13.94 8.96 -0.30
C ASP A 18 -12.96 8.03 -1.04
N PRO A 19 -13.09 7.86 -2.38
CA PRO A 19 -12.24 6.95 -3.13
C PRO A 19 -10.76 7.35 -3.11
N GLY A 20 -10.45 8.57 -2.68
CA GLY A 20 -9.09 9.08 -2.50
C GLY A 20 -8.51 8.84 -1.11
N VAL A 21 -9.25 8.20 -0.18
CA VAL A 21 -8.80 7.97 1.20
C VAL A 21 -8.81 6.48 1.53
N MET A 22 -7.63 5.96 1.87
CA MET A 22 -7.49 4.65 2.50
C MET A 22 -7.53 4.81 4.02
N LEU A 23 -8.35 4.01 4.68
CA LEU A 23 -8.34 3.94 6.14
C LEU A 23 -7.31 2.90 6.59
N SER A 24 -6.51 3.23 7.60
CA SER A 24 -5.70 2.27 8.34
C SER A 24 -6.22 2.17 9.76
N GLN A 25 -6.66 1.00 10.17
CA GLN A 25 -7.27 0.79 11.46
C GLN A 25 -6.25 0.30 12.49
N ARG A 26 -6.32 0.85 13.71
CA ARG A 26 -5.41 0.48 14.79
C ARG A 26 -5.51 -1.01 15.12
N ALA A 27 -4.36 -1.66 15.20
CA ALA A 27 -4.19 -2.99 15.77
C ALA A 27 -3.78 -2.88 17.25
N PRO A 28 -4.16 -3.86 18.10
CA PRO A 28 -3.89 -3.77 19.54
C PRO A 28 -2.39 -3.84 19.89
N ALA A 29 -1.59 -4.49 19.07
CA ALA A 29 -0.14 -4.63 19.21
C ALA A 29 0.51 -4.94 17.88
N ASP A 30 1.83 -4.89 17.81
CA ASP A 30 2.59 -5.41 16.68
C ASP A 30 2.38 -6.93 16.54
N PHE A 31 2.47 -7.42 15.32
CA PHE A 31 2.20 -8.82 15.01
C PHE A 31 3.22 -9.37 14.02
N GLU A 32 3.31 -10.69 13.97
CA GLU A 32 4.20 -11.41 13.08
C GLU A 32 3.69 -11.33 11.62
N LEU A 33 4.63 -11.16 10.69
CA LEU A 33 4.34 -11.16 9.26
C LEU A 33 4.26 -12.60 8.75
N THR A 34 3.15 -12.96 8.15
CA THR A 34 2.89 -14.31 7.63
C THR A 34 2.57 -14.33 6.14
N ALA A 35 2.26 -13.17 5.57
CA ALA A 35 1.68 -13.00 4.23
C ALA A 35 0.41 -13.87 4.04
N ASP A 36 -0.35 -14.06 5.12
CA ASP A 36 -1.61 -14.80 5.11
C ASP A 36 -2.79 -13.84 5.35
N PRO A 37 -3.67 -13.61 4.35
CA PRO A 37 -4.84 -12.76 4.51
C PRO A 37 -5.89 -13.32 5.49
N ALA A 38 -5.80 -14.61 5.86
CA ALA A 38 -6.67 -15.25 6.85
C ALA A 38 -6.22 -15.01 8.29
N GLN A 39 -5.02 -14.48 8.51
CA GLN A 39 -4.54 -14.13 9.86
C GLN A 39 -5.54 -13.21 10.57
N PRO A 40 -5.84 -13.45 11.85
CA PRO A 40 -6.86 -12.68 12.58
C PRO A 40 -6.69 -11.17 12.54
N MET A 41 -5.44 -10.69 12.48
CA MET A 41 -5.13 -9.26 12.42
C MET A 41 -5.61 -8.58 11.13
N TRP A 42 -5.79 -9.35 10.05
CA TRP A 42 -6.30 -8.85 8.78
C TRP A 42 -7.82 -8.96 8.65
N LYS A 43 -8.48 -9.65 9.58
CA LYS A 43 -9.93 -9.77 9.58
C LYS A 43 -10.58 -8.38 9.73
N ASN A 44 -11.50 -8.06 8.81
CA ASN A 44 -12.20 -6.76 8.75
C ASN A 44 -11.26 -5.52 8.68
N ALA A 45 -10.00 -5.69 8.26
CA ALA A 45 -9.13 -4.55 7.98
C ALA A 45 -9.69 -3.76 6.79
N PRO A 46 -9.71 -2.42 6.87
CA PRO A 46 -10.07 -1.61 5.72
C PRO A 46 -9.16 -1.93 4.52
N SER A 47 -9.73 -1.91 3.33
CA SER A 47 -8.98 -2.20 2.10
C SER A 47 -9.32 -1.23 0.98
N VAL A 48 -8.37 -1.11 0.06
CA VAL A 48 -8.55 -0.52 -1.26
C VAL A 48 -8.19 -1.54 -2.33
N VAL A 49 -8.58 -1.27 -3.56
CA VAL A 49 -8.30 -2.17 -4.68
C VAL A 49 -7.59 -1.39 -5.77
N THR A 50 -6.49 -1.95 -6.29
CA THR A 50 -5.92 -1.57 -7.58
C THR A 50 -6.31 -2.62 -8.62
N GLY A 51 -6.73 -2.18 -9.75
CA GLY A 51 -7.17 -3.01 -10.90
C GLY A 51 -7.27 -2.16 -12.14
N HIS A 52 -6.72 -0.96 -12.07
CA HIS A 52 -6.63 0.02 -13.15
C HIS A 52 -5.16 0.34 -13.40
N ASP A 53 -4.84 0.66 -14.64
CA ASP A 53 -3.51 1.14 -14.98
C ASP A 53 -3.27 2.57 -14.44
N ARG A 54 -2.06 3.07 -14.65
CA ARG A 54 -1.65 4.42 -14.24
C ARG A 54 -2.46 5.55 -14.88
N TYR A 55 -3.27 5.26 -15.91
CA TYR A 55 -4.20 6.20 -16.57
C TYR A 55 -5.67 5.97 -16.20
N GLY A 56 -5.95 5.04 -15.27
CA GLY A 56 -7.28 4.75 -14.79
C GLY A 56 -8.08 3.79 -15.67
N LYS A 57 -7.46 3.11 -16.66
CA LYS A 57 -8.12 2.10 -17.48
C LYS A 57 -8.13 0.76 -16.74
N PRO A 58 -9.26 0.02 -16.73
CA PRO A 58 -9.31 -1.31 -16.13
C PRO A 58 -8.30 -2.28 -16.75
N VAL A 59 -7.62 -3.05 -15.92
CA VAL A 59 -6.69 -4.11 -16.35
C VAL A 59 -7.24 -5.45 -15.88
N PRO A 60 -7.78 -6.28 -16.79
CA PRO A 60 -8.33 -7.59 -16.44
C PRO A 60 -7.28 -8.50 -15.79
N ASN A 61 -7.75 -9.37 -14.88
CA ASN A 61 -6.94 -10.42 -14.21
C ASN A 61 -5.75 -9.90 -13.38
N SER A 62 -5.74 -8.61 -13.05
CA SER A 62 -4.66 -7.96 -12.28
C SER A 62 -5.15 -7.31 -11.01
N ARG A 63 -6.30 -7.74 -10.49
CA ARG A 63 -6.87 -7.19 -9.26
C ARG A 63 -5.94 -7.43 -8.08
N THR A 64 -5.63 -6.36 -7.36
CA THR A 64 -4.89 -6.43 -6.11
C THR A 64 -5.69 -5.75 -5.02
N GLU A 65 -6.04 -6.50 -3.97
CA GLU A 65 -6.61 -5.93 -2.75
C GLU A 65 -5.49 -5.59 -1.79
N ILE A 66 -5.54 -4.40 -1.20
CA ILE A 66 -4.52 -3.91 -0.27
C ILE A 66 -5.21 -3.50 1.01
N ARG A 67 -4.85 -4.15 2.13
CA ARG A 67 -5.34 -3.86 3.48
C ARG A 67 -4.29 -3.09 4.25
N SER A 68 -4.74 -2.29 5.24
CA SER A 68 -3.82 -1.57 6.13
C SER A 68 -4.23 -1.68 7.60
N ARG A 69 -3.21 -1.76 8.44
CA ARG A 69 -3.27 -1.69 9.90
C ARG A 69 -2.15 -0.79 10.41
N TRP A 70 -2.31 -0.25 11.62
CA TRP A 70 -1.25 0.48 12.30
C TRP A 70 -1.21 0.16 13.78
N THR A 71 -0.04 0.31 14.37
CA THR A 71 0.23 0.26 15.81
C THR A 71 0.94 1.55 16.23
N GLU A 72 1.31 1.68 17.48
CA GLU A 72 2.12 2.82 17.95
C GLU A 72 3.51 2.88 17.32
N ARG A 73 4.03 1.73 16.85
CA ARG A 73 5.41 1.62 16.32
C ARG A 73 5.47 1.45 14.82
N ASN A 74 4.46 0.85 14.22
CA ASN A 74 4.54 0.39 12.83
C ASN A 74 3.26 0.63 12.05
N LEU A 75 3.42 0.85 10.75
CA LEU A 75 2.37 0.80 9.73
C LEU A 75 2.49 -0.52 8.97
N TYR A 76 1.36 -1.13 8.66
CA TYR A 76 1.30 -2.43 7.97
C TYR A 76 0.46 -2.33 6.71
N PHE A 77 0.92 -3.01 5.66
CA PHE A 77 0.16 -3.26 4.44
C PHE A 77 0.17 -4.75 4.10
N LEU A 78 -0.95 -5.26 3.61
CA LEU A 78 -1.05 -6.58 3.03
C LEU A 78 -1.62 -6.47 1.63
N PHE A 79 -0.80 -6.80 0.64
CA PHE A 79 -1.20 -6.94 -0.76
C PHE A 79 -1.64 -8.38 -1.03
N SER A 80 -2.82 -8.53 -1.63
CA SER A 80 -3.35 -9.80 -2.13
C SER A 80 -3.54 -9.66 -3.64
N ALA A 81 -2.57 -10.13 -4.41
CA ALA A 81 -2.40 -9.80 -5.81
C ALA A 81 -2.69 -11.01 -6.72
N GLN A 82 -3.66 -10.88 -7.63
CA GLN A 82 -3.84 -11.83 -8.72
C GLN A 82 -2.71 -11.70 -9.73
N TYR A 83 -2.31 -12.80 -10.35
CA TYR A 83 -1.34 -12.79 -11.44
C TYR A 83 -1.66 -13.85 -12.50
N GLU A 84 -1.31 -13.60 -13.74
CA GLU A 84 -1.34 -14.60 -14.80
C GLU A 84 -0.01 -15.33 -14.89
N THR A 85 1.08 -14.57 -14.94
CA THR A 85 2.46 -15.05 -14.96
C THR A 85 3.31 -14.08 -14.15
N LEU A 86 4.19 -14.59 -13.29
CA LEU A 86 5.13 -13.77 -12.55
C LEU A 86 6.38 -13.52 -13.39
N TYR A 87 6.74 -12.27 -13.56
CA TYR A 87 7.99 -11.84 -14.17
C TYR A 87 8.97 -11.44 -13.09
N VAL A 88 9.89 -12.33 -12.77
CA VAL A 88 10.80 -12.22 -11.62
C VAL A 88 12.24 -12.48 -12.06
N LYS A 89 13.22 -12.03 -11.26
CA LYS A 89 14.65 -12.25 -11.55
C LYS A 89 14.99 -13.76 -11.50
N ALA A 90 15.89 -14.18 -12.38
CA ALA A 90 16.39 -15.55 -12.39
C ALA A 90 17.23 -15.87 -11.13
N HIS A 91 17.93 -14.87 -10.60
CA HIS A 91 18.80 -14.98 -9.43
C HIS A 91 18.46 -13.88 -8.43
N PRO A 92 17.42 -14.08 -7.60
CA PRO A 92 17.01 -13.08 -6.62
C PRO A 92 18.02 -12.97 -5.48
N SER A 93 18.25 -11.74 -4.98
CA SER A 93 18.95 -11.49 -3.72
C SER A 93 17.91 -11.28 -2.61
N THR A 94 18.09 -11.96 -1.48
CA THR A 94 17.27 -11.77 -0.27
C THR A 94 18.11 -11.31 0.92
N THR A 95 19.36 -10.92 0.68
CA THR A 95 20.32 -10.49 1.72
C THR A 95 20.75 -9.04 1.57
N GLU A 96 20.50 -8.45 0.41
CA GLU A 96 20.81 -7.06 0.10
C GLU A 96 19.74 -6.48 -0.82
N GLU A 97 19.61 -5.16 -0.82
CA GLU A 97 18.66 -4.45 -1.66
C GLU A 97 18.95 -4.63 -3.14
N THR A 98 17.89 -4.68 -3.93
CA THR A 98 17.96 -4.84 -5.37
C THR A 98 17.60 -3.52 -6.07
N TRP A 99 18.62 -2.79 -6.53
CA TRP A 99 18.38 -1.63 -7.40
C TRP A 99 17.76 -2.06 -8.72
N GLY A 100 16.74 -1.30 -9.18
CA GLY A 100 16.03 -1.64 -10.41
C GLY A 100 14.99 -2.74 -10.22
N LEU A 101 14.50 -2.95 -8.99
CA LEU A 101 13.51 -3.98 -8.71
C LEU A 101 12.19 -3.73 -9.47
N TRP A 102 11.86 -2.47 -9.75
CA TRP A 102 10.73 -2.03 -10.59
C TRP A 102 10.76 -2.56 -12.03
N ASP A 103 11.86 -3.15 -12.47
CA ASP A 103 11.93 -3.85 -13.77
C ASP A 103 11.27 -5.23 -13.75
N PHE A 104 10.79 -5.67 -12.59
CA PHE A 104 10.14 -6.96 -12.36
C PHE A 104 8.77 -6.77 -11.70
N ASP A 105 8.10 -7.88 -11.35
CA ASP A 105 6.87 -7.84 -10.57
C ASP A 105 7.17 -7.33 -9.16
N VAL A 106 6.48 -6.25 -8.74
CA VAL A 106 6.63 -5.66 -7.41
C VAL A 106 5.29 -5.15 -6.88
N ALA A 107 5.19 -5.11 -5.56
CA ALA A 107 4.22 -4.32 -4.80
C ALA A 107 4.94 -3.11 -4.23
N GLU A 108 4.34 -1.91 -4.37
CA GLU A 108 4.98 -0.67 -4.01
C GLU A 108 4.10 0.18 -3.11
N VAL A 109 4.72 0.82 -2.12
CA VAL A 109 4.11 1.82 -1.22
C VAL A 109 4.88 3.12 -1.34
N PHE A 110 4.24 4.16 -1.86
CA PHE A 110 4.79 5.52 -1.87
C PHE A 110 4.07 6.33 -0.80
N ILE A 111 4.79 6.83 0.21
CA ILE A 111 4.18 7.49 1.35
C ILE A 111 4.97 8.72 1.81
N GLY A 112 4.27 9.83 2.04
CA GLY A 112 4.85 11.07 2.53
C GLY A 112 4.01 11.69 3.64
N HIS A 113 4.65 12.22 4.67
CA HIS A 113 3.96 12.83 5.81
C HIS A 113 3.68 14.34 5.63
N ASP A 114 4.47 15.00 4.77
CA ASP A 114 4.41 16.45 4.59
C ASP A 114 3.48 16.82 3.43
N PHE A 115 2.40 17.54 3.75
CA PHE A 115 1.46 18.06 2.76
C PHE A 115 1.90 19.42 2.21
N SER A 116 2.87 20.09 2.83
CA SER A 116 3.42 21.36 2.37
C SER A 116 4.57 21.18 1.38
N ASN A 117 5.29 20.06 1.49
CA ASN A 117 6.34 19.66 0.53
C ASN A 117 6.05 18.27 -0.02
N ILE A 118 5.26 18.22 -1.07
CA ILE A 118 4.83 16.97 -1.68
C ILE A 118 5.94 16.20 -2.40
N ASN A 119 7.09 16.83 -2.65
CA ASN A 119 8.24 16.19 -3.29
C ASN A 119 8.99 15.24 -2.36
N LEU A 120 8.76 15.33 -1.04
CA LEU A 120 9.39 14.44 -0.07
C LEU A 120 8.47 13.26 0.25
N TYR A 121 8.93 12.05 -0.02
CA TYR A 121 8.23 10.81 0.30
C TYR A 121 9.20 9.63 0.37
N LYS A 122 8.71 8.51 0.87
CA LYS A 122 9.42 7.24 0.93
C LYS A 122 8.77 6.26 -0.03
N GLU A 123 9.58 5.37 -0.57
CA GLU A 123 9.17 4.30 -1.46
C GLU A 123 9.65 2.97 -0.89
N PHE A 124 8.79 1.97 -0.94
CA PHE A 124 9.06 0.62 -0.48
C PHE A 124 8.59 -0.34 -1.56
N GLU A 125 9.49 -1.15 -2.07
CA GLU A 125 9.21 -2.17 -3.07
C GLU A 125 9.54 -3.56 -2.55
N VAL A 126 8.69 -4.54 -2.87
CA VAL A 126 8.94 -5.95 -2.57
C VAL A 126 8.47 -6.81 -3.73
N SER A 127 9.34 -7.73 -4.19
CA SER A 127 9.03 -8.71 -5.24
C SER A 127 8.36 -9.97 -4.67
N PRO A 128 7.69 -10.80 -5.51
CA PRO A 128 7.17 -12.09 -5.08
C PRO A 128 8.23 -13.04 -4.51
N GLN A 129 9.51 -12.86 -4.88
CA GLN A 129 10.64 -13.68 -4.43
C GLN A 129 11.35 -13.12 -3.18
N ALA A 130 10.74 -12.12 -2.51
CA ALA A 130 11.27 -11.48 -1.32
C ALA A 130 12.55 -10.67 -1.54
N GLU A 131 12.75 -10.16 -2.75
CA GLU A 131 13.70 -9.05 -2.97
C GLU A 131 13.03 -7.74 -2.59
N TRP A 132 13.84 -6.74 -2.22
CA TRP A 132 13.31 -5.46 -1.79
C TRP A 132 14.24 -4.31 -2.18
N VAL A 133 13.68 -3.11 -2.14
CA VAL A 133 14.40 -1.85 -2.06
C VAL A 133 13.54 -0.85 -1.30
N ASP A 134 14.17 0.03 -0.50
CA ASP A 134 13.51 1.18 0.10
C ASP A 134 14.29 2.46 -0.23
N LEU A 135 13.55 3.51 -0.54
CA LEU A 135 14.12 4.73 -1.11
C LEU A 135 13.65 5.96 -0.34
N ASP A 136 14.58 6.89 -0.10
CA ASP A 136 14.25 8.26 0.34
C ASP A 136 14.21 9.17 -0.87
N VAL A 137 13.01 9.66 -1.20
CA VAL A 137 12.78 10.42 -2.42
C VAL A 137 12.61 11.91 -2.10
N ASP A 138 13.45 12.74 -2.75
CA ASP A 138 13.27 14.18 -2.89
C ASP A 138 13.08 14.51 -4.37
N HIS A 139 11.84 14.45 -4.84
CA HIS A 139 11.49 14.58 -6.26
C HIS A 139 11.83 15.95 -6.84
N ALA A 140 12.11 16.96 -6.03
CA ALA A 140 12.59 18.26 -6.49
C ALA A 140 14.04 18.22 -6.97
N LYS A 141 14.84 17.24 -6.55
CA LYS A 141 16.25 17.06 -6.95
C LYS A 141 16.33 16.23 -8.22
N LYS A 142 16.67 16.87 -9.34
CA LYS A 142 16.66 16.23 -10.67
C LYS A 142 17.58 15.01 -10.82
N GLU A 143 18.86 15.12 -10.42
CA GLU A 143 19.88 14.08 -10.66
C GLU A 143 20.15 13.19 -9.43
N GLN A 144 19.69 13.60 -8.26
CA GLN A 144 19.85 12.90 -6.97
C GLN A 144 18.51 12.82 -6.25
N SER A 145 17.43 12.56 -7.00
CA SER A 145 16.08 12.53 -6.46
C SER A 145 15.84 11.37 -5.49
N VAL A 146 16.73 10.37 -5.50
CA VAL A 146 16.56 9.15 -4.72
C VAL A 146 17.83 8.85 -3.93
N ASP A 147 17.70 8.67 -2.62
CA ASP A 147 18.72 8.05 -1.79
C ASP A 147 18.37 6.57 -1.58
N TRP A 148 18.98 5.72 -2.36
CA TRP A 148 18.81 4.27 -2.27
C TRP A 148 19.72 3.61 -1.22
N LYS A 149 20.64 4.35 -0.60
CA LYS A 149 21.42 3.89 0.55
C LYS A 149 20.73 4.14 1.88
N TRP A 150 19.61 4.86 1.84
CA TRP A 150 18.77 5.04 3.00
C TRP A 150 18.16 3.69 3.39
N ASN A 151 18.11 3.40 4.68
CA ASN A 151 17.56 2.17 5.19
C ASN A 151 16.49 2.48 6.24
N SER A 152 15.26 2.14 5.94
CA SER A 152 14.10 2.35 6.82
C SER A 152 14.06 1.38 7.98
N GLY A 153 14.67 0.20 7.81
CA GLY A 153 14.50 -0.95 8.68
C GLY A 153 13.11 -1.58 8.55
N PHE A 154 12.40 -1.40 7.43
CA PHE A 154 11.13 -2.08 7.21
C PHE A 154 11.34 -3.60 7.10
N ARG A 155 10.28 -4.33 7.39
CA ARG A 155 10.25 -5.79 7.30
C ARG A 155 9.11 -6.21 6.40
N PHE A 156 9.27 -7.36 5.76
CA PHE A 156 8.26 -7.87 4.86
C PHE A 156 8.25 -9.40 4.85
N ARG A 157 7.17 -9.94 4.35
CA ARG A 157 7.00 -11.36 4.07
C ARG A 157 6.25 -11.52 2.77
N THR A 158 6.65 -12.51 1.95
CA THR A 158 5.93 -12.85 0.70
C THR A 158 5.50 -14.31 0.70
N ARG A 159 4.43 -14.62 -0.01
CA ARG A 159 3.93 -15.97 -0.23
C ARG A 159 3.26 -16.07 -1.60
N ILE A 160 3.59 -17.11 -2.36
CA ILE A 160 2.99 -17.38 -3.67
C ILE A 160 2.07 -18.60 -3.53
N ASP A 161 0.79 -18.41 -3.91
CA ASP A 161 -0.20 -19.48 -4.07
C ASP A 161 -0.36 -19.76 -5.57
N LYS A 162 0.33 -20.81 -6.03
CA LYS A 162 0.37 -21.16 -7.45
C LYS A 162 -0.96 -21.71 -7.96
N GLU A 163 -1.71 -22.38 -7.10
CA GLU A 163 -3.00 -22.99 -7.46
C GLU A 163 -4.05 -21.92 -7.71
N ARG A 164 -4.10 -20.90 -6.85
CA ARG A 164 -5.05 -19.79 -6.95
C ARG A 164 -4.56 -18.65 -7.83
N LYS A 165 -3.34 -18.71 -8.34
CA LYS A 165 -2.69 -17.62 -9.08
C LYS A 165 -2.73 -16.31 -8.26
N MET A 166 -2.34 -16.40 -7.00
CA MET A 166 -2.25 -15.28 -6.08
C MET A 166 -0.85 -15.18 -5.49
N TRP A 167 -0.36 -13.96 -5.30
CA TRP A 167 0.77 -13.76 -4.42
C TRP A 167 0.44 -12.69 -3.36
N PHE A 168 1.06 -12.82 -2.23
CA PHE A 168 0.82 -11.98 -1.06
C PHE A 168 2.11 -11.34 -0.64
N CYS A 169 2.03 -10.05 -0.34
CA CYS A 169 3.14 -9.28 0.22
C CYS A 169 2.64 -8.55 1.46
N GLU A 170 3.24 -8.83 2.60
CA GLU A 170 2.96 -8.17 3.87
C GLU A 170 4.17 -7.34 4.26
N MET A 171 3.96 -6.03 4.49
CA MET A 171 5.00 -5.06 4.85
C MET A 171 4.73 -4.50 6.25
N GLN A 172 5.78 -4.35 7.06
CA GLN A 172 5.81 -3.66 8.34
C GLN A 172 6.79 -2.51 8.24
N ILE A 173 6.29 -1.28 8.24
CA ILE A 173 7.08 -0.06 8.06
C ILE A 173 7.16 0.68 9.40
N PRO A 174 8.34 0.88 9.99
CA PRO A 174 8.48 1.63 11.24
C PRO A 174 8.09 3.09 11.06
N TRP A 175 7.25 3.64 11.94
CA TRP A 175 6.85 5.05 11.88
C TRP A 175 8.05 6.00 11.85
N LYS A 176 9.10 5.70 12.61
CA LYS A 176 10.32 6.50 12.66
C LYS A 176 10.97 6.77 11.30
N SER A 177 10.64 5.95 10.28
CA SER A 177 11.18 6.11 8.93
C SER A 177 10.34 6.99 8.03
N ILE A 178 9.07 7.24 8.38
CA ILE A 178 8.13 7.98 7.52
C ILE A 178 7.44 9.16 8.21
N GLU A 179 7.38 9.20 9.55
CA GLU A 179 6.61 10.20 10.28
C GLU A 179 7.36 10.64 11.57
N ALA A 180 7.60 11.93 11.68
CA ALA A 180 8.26 12.50 12.87
C ALA A 180 7.28 12.92 13.97
N ARG A 181 6.00 13.12 13.63
CA ARG A 181 4.97 13.53 14.58
C ARG A 181 4.48 12.35 15.43
N PRO A 182 3.94 12.57 16.62
CA PRO A 182 3.28 11.51 17.40
C PRO A 182 2.16 10.84 16.60
N VAL A 183 2.22 9.51 16.50
CA VAL A 183 1.25 8.72 15.73
C VAL A 183 -0.02 8.51 16.54
N ARG A 184 -1.16 8.90 15.97
CA ARG A 184 -2.48 8.78 16.61
C ARG A 184 -3.60 8.71 15.58
N ALA A 185 -4.77 8.25 15.98
CA ALA A 185 -5.96 8.33 15.15
C ALA A 185 -6.24 9.79 14.74
N GLY A 186 -6.69 9.97 13.52
CA GLY A 186 -6.86 11.27 12.88
C GLY A 186 -5.64 11.78 12.11
N ASN A 187 -4.44 11.21 12.29
CA ASN A 187 -3.32 11.56 11.42
C ASN A 187 -3.62 11.17 9.97
N GLU A 188 -3.21 12.03 9.05
CA GLU A 188 -3.23 11.77 7.62
C GLU A 188 -1.82 11.83 7.04
N LEU A 189 -1.56 10.94 6.07
CA LEU A 189 -0.36 10.90 5.25
C LEU A 189 -0.78 10.90 3.78
N ARG A 190 0.08 11.35 2.90
CA ARG A 190 -0.08 11.18 1.45
C ARG A 190 0.34 9.76 1.09
N LEU A 191 -0.43 9.08 0.25
CA LEU A 191 -0.21 7.68 -0.10
C LEU A 191 -0.55 7.43 -1.56
N ASN A 192 0.29 6.67 -2.24
CA ASN A 192 -0.17 5.88 -3.38
C ASN A 192 0.36 4.44 -3.27
N LEU A 193 -0.36 3.53 -3.90
CA LEU A 193 -0.07 2.11 -3.86
C LEU A 193 -0.03 1.61 -5.30
N TYR A 194 1.04 0.93 -5.63
CA TYR A 194 1.29 0.50 -6.99
C TYR A 194 1.59 -0.99 -7.07
N ARG A 195 1.49 -1.50 -8.25
CA ARG A 195 1.94 -2.82 -8.62
C ARG A 195 2.44 -2.81 -10.05
N ILE A 196 3.62 -3.36 -10.27
CA ILE A 196 4.10 -3.68 -11.61
C ILE A 196 3.92 -5.19 -11.82
N GLU A 197 3.41 -5.57 -13.00
CA GLU A 197 3.10 -6.95 -13.34
C GLU A 197 3.53 -7.27 -14.77
N GLY A 198 4.23 -8.38 -14.91
CA GLY A 198 4.62 -8.93 -16.19
C GLY A 198 5.84 -8.27 -16.84
N GLY A 199 6.39 -8.94 -17.83
CA GLY A 199 7.55 -8.48 -18.59
C GLY A 199 7.19 -7.76 -19.88
N PRO A 200 8.19 -7.11 -20.52
CA PRO A 200 8.00 -6.53 -21.84
C PRO A 200 7.56 -7.59 -22.87
N PRO A 201 6.76 -7.23 -23.90
CA PRO A 201 6.20 -5.89 -24.14
C PRO A 201 4.87 -5.62 -23.42
N SER A 202 4.34 -6.56 -22.65
CA SER A 202 3.00 -6.53 -22.07
C SER A 202 2.98 -6.14 -20.59
N ARG A 203 4.00 -5.41 -20.12
CA ARG A 203 4.11 -4.95 -18.73
C ARG A 203 2.94 -4.06 -18.36
N LYS A 204 2.34 -4.33 -17.19
CA LYS A 204 1.22 -3.61 -16.63
C LYS A 204 1.70 -2.75 -15.45
N TYR A 205 1.28 -1.49 -15.43
CA TYR A 205 1.57 -0.53 -14.37
C TYR A 205 0.26 -0.16 -13.68
N LEU A 206 0.00 -0.76 -12.53
CA LEU A 206 -1.25 -0.64 -11.79
C LEU A 206 -1.10 0.39 -10.68
N ALA A 207 -2.12 1.23 -10.51
CA ALA A 207 -2.16 2.25 -9.47
C ALA A 207 -3.48 2.24 -8.71
N TRP A 208 -3.44 2.44 -7.39
CA TRP A 208 -4.65 2.72 -6.62
C TRP A 208 -5.23 4.07 -7.01
N ARG A 209 -4.40 5.09 -7.05
CA ARG A 209 -4.75 6.41 -7.59
C ARG A 209 -4.06 6.57 -8.93
N PRO A 210 -4.81 6.67 -10.03
CA PRO A 210 -4.22 6.92 -11.34
C PRO A 210 -3.39 8.20 -11.33
N VAL A 211 -2.20 8.12 -11.89
CA VAL A 211 -1.27 9.25 -11.92
C VAL A 211 -1.39 10.08 -13.20
N ASN A 212 -2.03 9.51 -14.25
CA ASN A 212 -2.14 10.12 -15.58
C ASN A 212 -0.78 10.55 -16.17
N ASN A 213 0.26 9.79 -15.86
CA ASN A 213 1.64 10.04 -16.24
C ASN A 213 2.34 8.70 -16.52
N ASP A 214 3.45 8.74 -17.26
CA ASP A 214 4.29 7.57 -17.51
C ASP A 214 5.14 7.18 -16.28
N SER A 215 5.31 8.07 -15.34
CA SER A 215 6.03 7.82 -14.08
C SER A 215 5.07 7.72 -12.90
N PHE A 216 5.32 6.78 -11.99
CA PHE A 216 4.67 6.71 -10.69
C PHE A 216 5.12 7.84 -9.74
N HIS A 217 6.29 8.44 -9.99
CA HIS A 217 6.77 9.63 -9.29
C HIS A 217 5.97 10.87 -9.69
N THR A 218 4.68 10.88 -9.32
CA THR A 218 3.72 11.95 -9.55
C THR A 218 3.01 12.24 -8.23
N PRO A 219 3.71 12.92 -7.29
CA PRO A 219 3.21 13.11 -5.92
C PRO A 219 1.92 13.93 -5.83
N GLU A 220 1.57 14.69 -6.87
CA GLU A 220 0.29 15.42 -6.99
C GLU A 220 -0.91 14.47 -7.07
N ALA A 221 -0.71 13.25 -7.59
CA ALA A 221 -1.76 12.26 -7.74
C ALA A 221 -1.96 11.37 -6.49
N PHE A 222 -1.14 11.54 -5.45
CA PHE A 222 -1.30 10.73 -4.24
C PHE A 222 -2.66 10.98 -3.59
N GLY A 223 -3.28 9.88 -3.15
CA GLY A 223 -4.40 9.93 -2.22
C GLY A 223 -3.92 10.12 -0.79
N LYS A 224 -4.76 9.72 0.17
CA LYS A 224 -4.49 9.85 1.60
C LYS A 224 -4.60 8.51 2.32
N LEU A 225 -3.73 8.29 3.28
CA LEU A 225 -3.91 7.33 4.34
C LEU A 225 -4.41 8.07 5.58
N ARG A 226 -5.54 7.63 6.14
CA ARG A 226 -6.06 8.16 7.40
C ARG A 226 -6.02 7.09 8.48
N LEU A 227 -5.38 7.40 9.60
CA LEU A 227 -5.32 6.52 10.76
C LEU A 227 -6.63 6.61 11.55
N VAL A 228 -7.22 5.47 11.86
CA VAL A 228 -8.46 5.38 12.65
C VAL A 228 -8.29 4.38 13.78
N ASP A 229 -9.01 4.60 14.88
CA ASP A 229 -9.04 3.62 15.97
C ASP A 229 -9.78 2.33 15.57
N SER A 230 -9.56 1.27 16.31
CA SER A 230 -10.37 0.05 16.20
C SER A 230 -11.83 0.38 16.49
N ARG A 231 -12.75 -0.10 15.65
CA ARG A 231 -14.18 -0.05 16.00
C ARG A 231 -14.37 -0.87 17.29
N ARG A 232 -14.99 -0.27 18.27
CA ARG A 232 -15.42 -0.94 19.49
C ARG A 232 -16.51 -1.95 19.17
#